data_f088f0508c47081ca9193502cd6fe6bc
#
_entry.id   f088f0508c47081ca9193502cd6fe6bc
#
_cell.length_a   1.000
_cell.length_b   1.000
_cell.length_c   1.000
_cell.angle_alpha   90.00
_cell.angle_beta   90.00
_cell.angle_gamma   90.00
#
_symmetry.space_group_name_H-M   'P 1'
#
loop_
_entity.id
_entity.type
_entity.pdbx_description
1 polymer ?
#
loop_
_entity_poly.entity_id
_entity_poly.type
_entity_poly.pdbx_seq_one_letter_code
_entity_poly.pdbx_strand_id
1 'polypeptide(L)'
;MKKVKLLFLSIFTLLFIVSNSGLSQNVKIIKCGTLVNVTNSKLESNMDILIEENKIKQIGKDLLIPTNAVVIDLSKFTVLPGLIDAHVHLLLQGDSTDVAYEEQILKESIPYRTIRATVAARKALMTGFTSLRDVGNEGTYYADVDLKKAIENGIIIGPRLQVSTRAMSITGAYPINDFSWELKWPKGVWIVDGVENCRQAVREMIGHGADWIKVYCDRSYYIDTDGGISSKPNFTLDELNAIVDEAHRQGVKVAAHAIGRNGIKNALDAGVNSIEHGDGFDDQLIGQALKQGAYWCPTMLVTEYVAGPRTRAGNKFWSDMVSHLYAAFSKGVKAGMKIALGTDAGGYPWMTMNNAQELSIMVKHGMSSWQAIRAATFVPAELMDWQDKVGSIEAGKLADIVAVDGDPVDDVSILEHIGFVMKDGGIIKDELSQ
;
A
#
# COMPACT_ATOMS: atom_id res chain seq x y z
N MET A 1 40.11 -35.95 75.61
CA MET A 1 40.47 -36.49 74.28
C MET A 1 39.41 -36.06 73.27
N LYS A 2 39.62 -34.90 72.58
CA LYS A 2 38.69 -34.41 71.56
C LYS A 2 39.36 -34.60 70.21
N LYS A 3 38.70 -35.39 69.32
CA LYS A 3 39.16 -35.66 67.95
C LYS A 3 38.77 -34.46 67.06
N VAL A 4 39.78 -33.76 66.46
CA VAL A 4 39.60 -32.75 65.45
C VAL A 4 39.46 -33.43 64.10
N LYS A 5 38.28 -33.26 63.44
CA LYS A 5 38.09 -33.66 62.04
C LYS A 5 38.51 -32.56 61.14
N LEU A 6 39.54 -32.81 60.33
CA LEU A 6 39.96 -31.94 59.23
C LEU A 6 38.99 -32.10 58.06
N LEU A 7 38.35 -31.02 57.66
CA LEU A 7 37.46 -30.99 56.47
C LEU A 7 38.27 -30.48 55.29
N PHE A 8 38.54 -31.34 54.33
CA PHE A 8 39.14 -30.93 53.03
C PHE A 8 38.08 -30.27 52.16
N LEU A 9 38.21 -28.99 51.89
CA LEU A 9 37.37 -28.23 50.97
C LEU A 9 37.99 -28.32 49.56
N SER A 10 37.48 -29.20 48.71
CA SER A 10 37.87 -29.25 47.29
C SER A 10 37.19 -28.12 46.54
N ILE A 11 37.94 -27.10 46.14
CA ILE A 11 37.47 -26.04 45.23
C ILE A 11 37.47 -26.62 43.81
N PHE A 12 36.29 -26.94 43.31
CA PHE A 12 36.07 -27.25 41.89
C PHE A 12 35.94 -25.95 41.11
N THR A 13 37.02 -25.52 40.44
CA THR A 13 37.00 -24.37 39.52
C THR A 13 36.27 -24.83 38.25
N LEU A 14 35.00 -24.51 38.13
CA LEU A 14 34.23 -24.71 36.92
C LEU A 14 34.67 -23.65 35.88
N LEU A 15 35.50 -24.02 34.92
CA LEU A 15 35.75 -23.18 33.73
C LEU A 15 34.48 -23.15 32.88
N PHE A 16 33.72 -22.06 32.98
CA PHE A 16 32.72 -21.73 31.99
C PHE A 16 33.42 -21.38 30.67
N ILE A 17 33.54 -22.35 29.78
CA ILE A 17 33.82 -22.06 28.35
C ILE A 17 32.53 -21.42 27.82
N VAL A 18 32.49 -20.09 27.81
CA VAL A 18 31.50 -19.34 27.01
C VAL A 18 31.88 -19.61 25.56
N SER A 19 31.31 -20.67 24.99
CA SER A 19 31.27 -20.79 23.54
C SER A 19 30.45 -19.60 23.02
N ASN A 20 31.13 -18.54 22.60
CA ASN A 20 30.57 -17.59 21.67
C ASN A 20 30.20 -18.36 20.41
N SER A 21 29.00 -18.96 20.42
CA SER A 21 28.31 -19.23 19.17
C SER A 21 28.01 -17.87 18.56
N GLY A 22 28.97 -17.35 17.82
CA GLY A 22 28.77 -16.21 16.93
C GLY A 22 27.57 -16.60 16.08
N LEU A 23 26.43 -15.94 16.32
CA LEU A 23 25.32 -15.93 15.40
C LEU A 23 25.96 -15.51 14.06
N SER A 24 26.05 -16.46 13.11
CA SER A 24 26.51 -16.16 11.77
C SER A 24 25.63 -15.02 11.27
N GLN A 25 26.19 -13.81 11.25
CA GLN A 25 25.48 -12.68 10.63
C GLN A 25 25.13 -13.12 9.23
N ASN A 26 23.83 -13.05 8.90
CA ASN A 26 23.34 -13.38 7.57
C ASN A 26 23.72 -12.21 6.64
N VAL A 27 24.95 -12.25 6.14
CA VAL A 27 25.53 -11.21 5.28
C VAL A 27 25.31 -11.58 3.83
N LYS A 28 24.77 -10.66 3.05
CA LYS A 28 24.57 -10.78 1.62
C LYS A 28 25.18 -9.60 0.90
N ILE A 29 25.63 -9.82 -0.33
CA ILE A 29 26.04 -8.75 -1.23
C ILE A 29 25.35 -8.95 -2.58
N ILE A 30 24.66 -7.94 -3.05
CA ILE A 30 24.05 -7.91 -4.38
C ILE A 30 24.98 -7.14 -5.30
N LYS A 31 25.37 -7.76 -6.42
CA LYS A 31 26.08 -7.13 -7.52
C LYS A 31 25.06 -6.63 -8.54
N CYS A 32 24.92 -5.32 -8.68
CA CYS A 32 23.94 -4.72 -9.57
C CYS A 32 24.59 -4.29 -10.89
N GLY A 33 23.96 -4.62 -12.03
CA GLY A 33 24.34 -4.02 -13.31
C GLY A 33 24.00 -2.52 -13.33
N THR A 34 22.75 -2.20 -13.04
CA THR A 34 22.26 -0.84 -12.88
C THR A 34 21.46 -0.74 -11.58
N LEU A 35 21.68 0.32 -10.81
CA LEU A 35 20.88 0.69 -9.64
C LEU A 35 20.03 1.93 -9.97
N VAL A 36 18.72 1.84 -9.77
CA VAL A 36 17.79 2.97 -9.88
C VAL A 36 17.81 3.73 -8.56
N ASN A 37 18.50 4.86 -8.55
CA ASN A 37 18.51 5.77 -7.41
C ASN A 37 17.30 6.73 -7.49
N VAL A 38 16.23 6.38 -6.79
CA VAL A 38 14.95 7.10 -6.84
C VAL A 38 14.99 8.44 -6.10
N THR A 39 15.96 8.68 -5.21
CA THR A 39 16.06 9.93 -4.46
C THR A 39 16.62 11.06 -5.32
N ASN A 40 17.56 10.76 -6.19
CA ASN A 40 18.19 11.75 -7.08
C ASN A 40 17.84 11.58 -8.58
N SER A 41 16.97 10.60 -8.90
CA SER A 41 16.56 10.26 -10.28
C SER A 41 17.76 9.96 -11.20
N LYS A 42 18.63 9.06 -10.76
CA LYS A 42 19.82 8.65 -11.55
C LYS A 42 19.91 7.14 -11.67
N LEU A 43 20.48 6.71 -12.80
CA LEU A 43 20.93 5.33 -12.98
C LEU A 43 22.41 5.27 -12.60
N GLU A 44 22.76 4.36 -11.70
CA GLU A 44 24.13 4.14 -11.21
C GLU A 44 24.61 2.74 -11.62
N SER A 45 25.67 2.67 -12.43
CA SER A 45 26.15 1.38 -12.99
C SER A 45 27.16 0.72 -12.06
N ASN A 46 27.15 -0.63 -12.06
CA ASN A 46 28.10 -1.49 -11.36
C ASN A 46 28.16 -1.18 -9.85
N MET A 47 27.02 -1.17 -9.21
CA MET A 47 26.89 -0.90 -7.77
C MET A 47 26.79 -2.22 -6.99
N ASP A 48 27.37 -2.21 -5.80
CA ASP A 48 27.23 -3.27 -4.81
C ASP A 48 26.34 -2.81 -3.67
N ILE A 49 25.47 -3.71 -3.19
CA ILE A 49 24.63 -3.48 -2.02
C ILE A 49 25.00 -4.53 -0.97
N LEU A 50 25.65 -4.12 0.10
CA LEU A 50 25.96 -4.97 1.24
C LEU A 50 24.79 -4.95 2.23
N ILE A 51 24.31 -6.13 2.59
CA ILE A 51 23.17 -6.35 3.48
C ILE A 51 23.63 -7.15 4.69
N GLU A 52 23.32 -6.66 5.89
CA GLU A 52 23.50 -7.38 7.14
C GLU A 52 22.13 -7.63 7.77
N GLU A 53 21.81 -8.90 8.01
CA GLU A 53 20.48 -9.33 8.48
C GLU A 53 19.36 -8.88 7.54
N ASN A 54 18.56 -7.90 7.95
CA ASN A 54 17.44 -7.36 7.17
C ASN A 54 17.68 -5.94 6.66
N LYS A 55 18.88 -5.36 6.85
CA LYS A 55 19.17 -3.96 6.52
C LYS A 55 20.29 -3.81 5.51
N ILE A 56 20.15 -2.79 4.69
CA ILE A 56 21.21 -2.30 3.82
C ILE A 56 22.27 -1.65 4.70
N LYS A 57 23.49 -2.18 4.65
CA LYS A 57 24.63 -1.69 5.43
C LYS A 57 25.41 -0.64 4.67
N GLN A 58 25.68 -0.90 3.41
CA GLN A 58 26.51 -0.06 2.57
C GLN A 58 26.14 -0.23 1.10
N ILE A 59 26.31 0.85 0.33
CA ILE A 59 26.13 0.87 -1.12
C ILE A 59 27.38 1.54 -1.69
N GLY A 60 27.92 0.99 -2.75
CA GLY A 60 29.13 1.54 -3.39
C GLY A 60 29.62 0.68 -4.54
N LYS A 61 30.72 1.08 -5.15
CA LYS A 61 31.41 0.25 -6.16
C LYS A 61 32.51 -0.56 -5.52
N ASP A 62 32.73 -1.74 -6.02
CA ASP A 62 33.84 -2.63 -5.63
C ASP A 62 33.96 -2.82 -4.10
N LEU A 63 32.82 -3.03 -3.43
CA LEU A 63 32.84 -3.27 -2.00
C LEU A 63 33.59 -4.55 -1.64
N LEU A 64 34.33 -4.53 -0.55
CA LEU A 64 34.94 -5.73 -0.01
C LEU A 64 33.87 -6.75 0.36
N ILE A 65 33.98 -7.94 -0.23
CA ILE A 65 33.04 -9.05 0.02
C ILE A 65 33.46 -9.73 1.32
N PRO A 66 32.64 -9.71 2.39
CA PRO A 66 32.95 -10.47 3.59
C PRO A 66 33.07 -11.96 3.29
N THR A 67 33.99 -12.67 3.93
CA THR A 67 34.30 -14.09 3.63
C THR A 67 33.09 -15.02 3.76
N ASN A 68 32.13 -14.65 4.60
CA ASN A 68 30.88 -15.40 4.85
C ASN A 68 29.65 -14.84 4.11
N ALA A 69 29.81 -13.87 3.22
CA ALA A 69 28.71 -13.27 2.50
C ALA A 69 28.18 -14.20 1.39
N VAL A 70 26.87 -14.28 1.30
CA VAL A 70 26.20 -14.86 0.11
C VAL A 70 26.20 -13.80 -0.99
N VAL A 71 26.82 -14.12 -2.14
CA VAL A 71 26.85 -13.25 -3.31
C VAL A 71 25.63 -13.52 -4.17
N ILE A 72 24.86 -12.47 -4.47
CA ILE A 72 23.71 -12.49 -5.37
C ILE A 72 24.12 -11.71 -6.62
N ASP A 73 24.27 -12.40 -7.74
CA ASP A 73 24.76 -11.81 -8.99
C ASP A 73 23.59 -11.31 -9.85
N LEU A 74 23.33 -10.00 -9.76
CA LEU A 74 22.39 -9.26 -10.61
C LEU A 74 23.16 -8.27 -11.52
N SER A 75 24.42 -8.56 -11.89
CA SER A 75 25.29 -7.67 -12.66
C SER A 75 24.81 -7.41 -14.10
N LYS A 76 23.83 -8.16 -14.58
CA LYS A 76 23.18 -7.95 -15.89
C LYS A 76 21.81 -7.26 -15.80
N PHE A 77 21.32 -7.01 -14.60
CA PHE A 77 19.96 -6.58 -14.34
C PHE A 77 19.88 -5.20 -13.69
N THR A 78 18.69 -4.60 -13.77
CA THR A 78 18.41 -3.32 -13.11
C THR A 78 17.74 -3.57 -11.77
N VAL A 79 18.34 -3.02 -10.74
CA VAL A 79 17.92 -3.17 -9.33
C VAL A 79 17.26 -1.86 -8.86
N LEU A 80 16.14 -1.98 -8.16
CA LEU A 80 15.38 -0.84 -7.64
C LEU A 80 14.74 -1.19 -6.28
N PRO A 81 14.26 -0.18 -5.51
CA PRO A 81 13.55 -0.45 -4.26
C PRO A 81 12.31 -1.31 -4.51
N GLY A 82 11.93 -2.13 -3.53
CA GLY A 82 10.64 -2.81 -3.54
C GLY A 82 9.48 -1.86 -3.77
N LEU A 83 8.53 -2.26 -4.62
CA LEU A 83 7.36 -1.46 -4.97
C LEU A 83 6.39 -1.34 -3.80
N ILE A 84 5.66 -0.25 -3.76
CA ILE A 84 4.65 0.06 -2.75
C ILE A 84 3.33 0.39 -3.46
N ASP A 85 2.25 -0.28 -3.06
CA ASP A 85 0.89 0.04 -3.49
C ASP A 85 0.13 0.67 -2.30
N ALA A 86 -0.23 1.94 -2.45
CA ALA A 86 -0.82 2.72 -1.37
C ALA A 86 -2.35 2.67 -1.33
N HIS A 87 -2.99 1.84 -2.15
CA HIS A 87 -4.44 1.65 -2.13
C HIS A 87 -4.82 0.25 -2.62
N VAL A 88 -5.07 -0.65 -1.68
CA VAL A 88 -5.53 -2.01 -1.97
C VAL A 88 -6.61 -2.45 -0.97
N HIS A 89 -7.28 -3.57 -1.30
CA HIS A 89 -8.26 -4.28 -0.49
C HIS A 89 -7.95 -5.78 -0.52
N LEU A 90 -7.18 -6.28 0.45
CA LEU A 90 -6.74 -7.69 0.46
C LEU A 90 -7.89 -8.68 0.70
N LEU A 91 -8.91 -8.25 1.46
CA LEU A 91 -10.06 -9.07 1.84
C LEU A 91 -11.22 -8.97 0.85
N LEU A 92 -11.07 -8.19 -0.23
CA LEU A 92 -12.02 -8.05 -1.33
C LEU A 92 -11.53 -8.84 -2.55
N GLN A 93 -12.48 -9.38 -3.32
CA GLN A 93 -12.27 -10.02 -4.61
C GLN A 93 -13.35 -9.52 -5.56
N GLY A 94 -13.14 -8.33 -6.09
CA GLY A 94 -14.07 -7.69 -7.01
C GLY A 94 -14.08 -8.30 -8.40
N ASP A 95 -15.05 -7.88 -9.18
CA ASP A 95 -15.10 -8.05 -10.61
C ASP A 95 -15.69 -6.79 -11.28
N SER A 96 -15.96 -6.87 -12.57
CA SER A 96 -16.54 -5.74 -13.32
C SER A 96 -18.04 -5.51 -13.06
N THR A 97 -18.68 -6.31 -12.19
CA THR A 97 -20.09 -6.22 -11.85
C THR A 97 -20.30 -5.98 -10.36
N ASP A 98 -21.44 -5.41 -9.97
CA ASP A 98 -21.77 -5.22 -8.56
C ASP A 98 -22.17 -6.54 -7.86
N VAL A 99 -22.56 -7.56 -8.65
CA VAL A 99 -23.03 -8.85 -8.14
C VAL A 99 -21.96 -9.58 -7.32
N ALA A 100 -20.71 -9.61 -7.78
CA ALA A 100 -19.63 -10.30 -7.07
C ALA A 100 -19.33 -9.65 -5.72
N TYR A 101 -19.46 -8.32 -5.60
CA TYR A 101 -19.31 -7.62 -4.32
C TYR A 101 -20.39 -8.07 -3.32
N GLU A 102 -21.65 -8.05 -3.73
CA GLU A 102 -22.77 -8.47 -2.89
C GLU A 102 -22.67 -9.95 -2.49
N GLU A 103 -22.27 -10.81 -3.42
CA GLU A 103 -22.06 -12.24 -3.15
C GLU A 103 -21.02 -12.48 -2.07
N GLN A 104 -19.90 -11.76 -2.09
CA GLN A 104 -18.88 -11.88 -1.06
C GLN A 104 -19.40 -11.47 0.32
N ILE A 105 -20.08 -10.31 0.39
CA ILE A 105 -20.59 -9.81 1.67
C ILE A 105 -21.66 -10.73 2.26
N LEU A 106 -22.50 -11.34 1.41
CA LEU A 106 -23.66 -12.13 1.83
C LEU A 106 -23.40 -13.62 1.94
N LYS A 107 -22.46 -14.17 1.18
CA LYS A 107 -22.26 -15.61 1.04
C LYS A 107 -20.92 -16.11 1.60
N GLU A 108 -19.90 -15.25 1.68
CA GLU A 108 -18.58 -15.66 2.14
C GLU A 108 -18.35 -15.29 3.62
N SER A 109 -17.92 -16.27 4.40
CA SER A 109 -17.56 -16.03 5.82
C SER A 109 -16.26 -15.22 5.94
N ILE A 110 -16.10 -14.49 7.04
CA ILE A 110 -14.86 -13.75 7.34
C ILE A 110 -13.62 -14.66 7.35
N PRO A 111 -13.64 -15.85 7.99
CA PRO A 111 -12.50 -16.77 7.91
C PRO A 111 -12.13 -17.17 6.48
N TYR A 112 -13.11 -17.43 5.61
CA TYR A 112 -12.86 -17.76 4.20
C TYR A 112 -12.18 -16.60 3.47
N ARG A 113 -12.70 -15.39 3.61
CA ARG A 113 -12.12 -14.17 3.01
C ARG A 113 -10.72 -13.89 3.54
N THR A 114 -10.46 -14.14 4.83
CA THR A 114 -9.14 -13.99 5.44
C THR A 114 -8.13 -14.99 4.87
N ILE A 115 -8.53 -16.27 4.69
CA ILE A 115 -7.67 -17.28 4.06
C ILE A 115 -7.37 -16.88 2.61
N ARG A 116 -8.37 -16.43 1.84
CA ARG A 116 -8.16 -15.97 0.46
C ARG A 116 -7.23 -14.76 0.39
N ALA A 117 -7.28 -13.84 1.36
CA ALA A 117 -6.42 -12.68 1.46
C ALA A 117 -4.92 -13.05 1.59
N THR A 118 -4.60 -14.22 2.17
CA THR A 118 -3.20 -14.69 2.23
C THR A 118 -2.64 -14.97 0.84
N VAL A 119 -3.48 -15.45 -0.08
CA VAL A 119 -3.10 -15.69 -1.49
C VAL A 119 -2.90 -14.37 -2.22
N ALA A 120 -3.78 -13.39 -2.00
CA ALA A 120 -3.66 -12.04 -2.55
C ALA A 120 -2.37 -11.34 -2.07
N ALA A 121 -2.10 -11.39 -0.77
CA ALA A 121 -0.88 -10.83 -0.18
C ALA A 121 0.39 -11.48 -0.76
N ARG A 122 0.41 -12.81 -0.88
CA ARG A 122 1.53 -13.51 -1.51
C ARG A 122 1.69 -13.12 -2.99
N LYS A 123 0.58 -12.98 -3.74
CA LYS A 123 0.61 -12.55 -5.15
C LYS A 123 1.24 -11.17 -5.29
N ALA A 124 0.83 -10.20 -4.48
CA ALA A 124 1.40 -8.86 -4.48
C ALA A 124 2.92 -8.89 -4.24
N LEU A 125 3.38 -9.65 -3.23
CA LEU A 125 4.80 -9.77 -2.93
C LEU A 125 5.59 -10.41 -4.09
N MET A 126 5.06 -11.47 -4.70
CA MET A 126 5.70 -12.16 -5.83
C MET A 126 5.79 -11.30 -7.10
N THR A 127 4.97 -10.26 -7.22
CA THR A 127 5.02 -9.27 -8.31
C THR A 127 5.82 -8.02 -7.94
N GLY A 128 6.56 -8.03 -6.81
CA GLY A 128 7.50 -6.98 -6.43
C GLY A 128 6.96 -5.93 -5.47
N PHE A 129 5.68 -5.99 -5.08
CA PHE A 129 5.12 -5.09 -4.08
C PHE A 129 5.49 -5.58 -2.66
N THR A 130 6.55 -5.01 -2.10
CA THR A 130 7.04 -5.40 -0.77
C THR A 130 6.29 -4.73 0.37
N SER A 131 5.53 -3.68 0.07
CA SER A 131 4.70 -2.95 1.04
C SER A 131 3.35 -2.57 0.44
N LEU A 132 2.28 -2.63 1.24
CA LEU A 132 0.92 -2.25 0.84
C LEU A 132 0.26 -1.40 1.93
N ARG A 133 -0.66 -0.52 1.50
CA ARG A 133 -1.63 0.13 2.37
C ARG A 133 -3.03 -0.39 2.02
N ASP A 134 -3.60 -1.22 2.92
CA ASP A 134 -4.98 -1.72 2.81
C ASP A 134 -5.93 -0.68 3.41
N VAL A 135 -6.72 -0.05 2.55
CA VAL A 135 -7.58 1.08 2.93
C VAL A 135 -9.06 0.70 3.06
N GLY A 136 -9.33 -0.53 3.45
CA GLY A 136 -10.67 -1.01 3.76
C GLY A 136 -10.83 -2.50 3.58
N ASN A 137 -11.32 -3.16 4.60
CA ASN A 137 -11.42 -4.61 4.65
C ASN A 137 -12.78 -5.17 4.26
N GLU A 138 -13.67 -4.32 3.77
CA GLU A 138 -15.00 -4.66 3.26
C GLU A 138 -15.83 -5.50 4.25
N GLY A 139 -15.94 -5.01 5.49
CA GLY A 139 -16.82 -5.57 6.51
C GLY A 139 -16.30 -6.80 7.25
N THR A 140 -15.00 -7.09 7.16
CA THR A 140 -14.38 -8.21 7.91
C THR A 140 -13.88 -7.80 9.30
N TYR A 141 -14.39 -6.71 9.84
CA TYR A 141 -14.04 -6.13 11.15
C TYR A 141 -12.54 -5.80 11.28
N TYR A 142 -11.72 -6.69 11.85
CA TYR A 142 -10.30 -6.48 12.12
C TYR A 142 -9.42 -7.60 11.52
N ALA A 143 -9.94 -8.32 10.53
CA ALA A 143 -9.22 -9.42 9.89
C ALA A 143 -7.96 -8.97 9.12
N ASP A 144 -7.91 -7.71 8.67
CA ASP A 144 -6.71 -7.08 8.08
C ASP A 144 -5.60 -6.87 9.12
N VAL A 145 -5.95 -6.52 10.35
CA VAL A 145 -4.99 -6.44 11.47
C VAL A 145 -4.41 -7.82 11.80
N ASP A 146 -5.25 -8.87 11.80
CA ASP A 146 -4.79 -10.23 12.03
C ASP A 146 -3.91 -10.73 10.88
N LEU A 147 -4.24 -10.38 9.64
CA LEU A 147 -3.41 -10.66 8.45
C LEU A 147 -2.04 -9.97 8.57
N LYS A 148 -2.01 -8.69 8.95
CA LYS A 148 -0.77 -7.94 9.22
C LYS A 148 0.08 -8.64 10.27
N LYS A 149 -0.49 -9.00 11.42
CA LYS A 149 0.20 -9.73 12.50
C LYS A 149 0.73 -11.09 12.04
N ALA A 150 -0.04 -11.82 11.24
CA ALA A 150 0.37 -13.12 10.71
C ALA A 150 1.59 -13.00 9.78
N ILE A 151 1.67 -11.93 8.98
CA ILE A 151 2.84 -11.63 8.15
C ILE A 151 4.04 -11.21 9.02
N GLU A 152 3.85 -10.31 9.99
CA GLU A 152 4.90 -9.83 10.90
C GLU A 152 5.51 -10.95 11.74
N ASN A 153 4.71 -11.93 12.15
CA ASN A 153 5.14 -13.10 12.91
C ASN A 153 5.65 -14.25 12.03
N GLY A 154 5.72 -14.07 10.71
CA GLY A 154 6.20 -15.11 9.78
C GLY A 154 5.29 -16.34 9.65
N ILE A 155 4.03 -16.26 10.09
CA ILE A 155 3.04 -17.34 9.93
C ILE A 155 2.68 -17.51 8.47
N ILE A 156 2.58 -16.42 7.73
CA ILE A 156 2.36 -16.38 6.29
C ILE A 156 3.35 -15.46 5.59
N ILE A 157 3.61 -15.72 4.32
CA ILE A 157 4.46 -14.88 3.46
C ILE A 157 3.58 -13.80 2.83
N GLY A 158 3.99 -12.54 2.98
CA GLY A 158 3.29 -11.37 2.41
C GLY A 158 4.11 -10.09 2.49
N PRO A 159 3.61 -9.00 1.87
CA PRO A 159 4.20 -7.67 1.97
C PRO A 159 4.05 -7.08 3.37
N ARG A 160 4.79 -6.02 3.67
CA ARG A 160 4.57 -5.19 4.87
C ARG A 160 3.26 -4.43 4.72
N LEU A 161 2.42 -4.43 5.75
CA LEU A 161 1.08 -3.84 5.69
C LEU A 161 0.92 -2.63 6.60
N GLN A 162 0.26 -1.58 6.09
CA GLN A 162 -0.57 -0.69 6.89
C GLN A 162 -2.03 -0.97 6.59
N VAL A 163 -2.88 -0.93 7.61
CA VAL A 163 -4.29 -1.32 7.51
C VAL A 163 -5.21 -0.26 8.09
N SER A 164 -6.42 -0.15 7.57
CA SER A 164 -7.41 0.83 8.01
C SER A 164 -8.63 0.22 8.69
N THR A 165 -8.71 -1.07 8.79
CA THR A 165 -9.87 -1.81 9.30
C THR A 165 -11.14 -1.53 8.47
N ARG A 166 -12.26 -1.23 9.11
CA ARG A 166 -13.52 -0.93 8.42
C ARG A 166 -13.54 0.52 7.91
N ALA A 167 -13.78 0.73 6.64
CA ALA A 167 -14.03 2.07 6.14
C ALA A 167 -15.34 2.64 6.72
N MET A 168 -15.37 3.96 7.01
CA MET A 168 -16.54 4.63 7.57
C MET A 168 -17.43 5.21 6.47
N SER A 169 -18.74 5.07 6.63
CA SER A 169 -19.76 5.70 5.78
C SER A 169 -21.00 6.05 6.59
N ILE A 170 -22.01 6.67 5.98
CA ILE A 170 -23.23 7.13 6.65
C ILE A 170 -24.44 6.24 6.34
N THR A 171 -25.51 6.39 7.12
CA THR A 171 -26.81 5.77 6.82
C THR A 171 -27.27 6.14 5.41
N GLY A 172 -27.71 5.13 4.65
CA GLY A 172 -28.19 5.30 3.27
C GLY A 172 -27.10 5.43 2.21
N ALA A 173 -25.83 5.42 2.59
CA ALA A 173 -24.71 5.24 1.67
C ALA A 173 -24.18 3.81 1.69
N TYR A 174 -23.51 3.38 0.62
CA TYR A 174 -22.95 2.04 0.49
C TYR A 174 -24.03 0.92 0.59
N PRO A 175 -25.14 1.00 -0.18
CA PRO A 175 -26.19 0.02 -0.11
C PRO A 175 -25.80 -1.28 -0.82
N ILE A 176 -26.35 -2.40 -0.32
CA ILE A 176 -26.58 -3.59 -1.12
C ILE A 176 -27.94 -3.38 -1.80
N ASN A 177 -27.98 -3.45 -3.13
CA ASN A 177 -29.15 -3.09 -3.92
C ASN A 177 -30.05 -4.31 -4.18
N ASP A 178 -31.27 -4.05 -4.64
CA ASP A 178 -32.24 -5.03 -5.16
C ASP A 178 -32.76 -6.08 -4.17
N PHE A 179 -32.61 -5.80 -2.86
CA PHE A 179 -33.15 -6.64 -1.80
C PHE A 179 -34.25 -5.91 -1.02
N SER A 180 -35.11 -6.66 -0.32
CA SER A 180 -36.16 -6.10 0.52
C SER A 180 -35.55 -5.27 1.66
N TRP A 181 -36.10 -4.06 1.87
CA TRP A 181 -35.71 -3.17 2.96
C TRP A 181 -35.90 -3.76 4.37
N GLU A 182 -36.73 -4.79 4.50
CA GLU A 182 -36.98 -5.52 5.77
C GLU A 182 -35.80 -6.38 6.20
N LEU A 183 -34.93 -6.72 5.26
CA LEU A 183 -33.79 -7.60 5.51
C LEU A 183 -32.62 -6.81 6.11
N LYS A 184 -31.96 -7.41 7.09
CA LYS A 184 -30.74 -6.85 7.70
C LYS A 184 -29.52 -7.57 7.15
N TRP A 185 -28.68 -6.84 6.45
CA TRP A 185 -27.45 -7.37 5.84
C TRP A 185 -26.22 -6.98 6.62
N PRO A 186 -25.16 -7.81 6.57
CA PRO A 186 -23.81 -7.31 6.83
C PRO A 186 -23.48 -6.22 5.80
N LYS A 187 -22.68 -5.23 6.19
CA LYS A 187 -22.23 -4.13 5.32
C LYS A 187 -20.73 -4.18 5.19
N GLY A 188 -20.21 -3.82 3.98
CA GLY A 188 -18.78 -3.69 3.72
C GLY A 188 -18.10 -2.55 4.48
N VAL A 189 -18.89 -1.64 5.04
CA VAL A 189 -18.43 -0.44 5.75
C VAL A 189 -19.01 -0.36 7.15
N TRP A 190 -18.44 0.51 7.99
CA TRP A 190 -19.04 0.89 9.25
C TRP A 190 -19.93 2.12 9.05
N ILE A 191 -21.22 1.96 9.29
CA ILE A 191 -22.19 3.07 9.25
C ILE A 191 -22.09 3.85 10.52
N VAL A 192 -21.76 5.14 10.41
CA VAL A 192 -21.54 6.06 11.52
C VAL A 192 -22.18 7.39 11.21
N ASP A 193 -23.08 7.84 12.06
CA ASP A 193 -23.79 9.11 11.94
C ASP A 193 -23.59 9.93 13.22
N GLY A 194 -23.36 11.23 13.08
CA GLY A 194 -23.18 12.18 14.17
C GLY A 194 -21.74 12.27 14.70
N VAL A 195 -21.36 13.45 15.13
CA VAL A 195 -20.00 13.83 15.55
C VAL A 195 -19.43 12.89 16.63
N GLU A 196 -20.23 12.60 17.67
CA GLU A 196 -19.76 11.78 18.79
C GLU A 196 -19.52 10.33 18.39
N ASN A 197 -20.39 9.76 17.55
CA ASN A 197 -20.23 8.41 17.04
C ASN A 197 -19.02 8.31 16.09
N CYS A 198 -18.77 9.36 15.29
CA CYS A 198 -17.57 9.44 14.45
C CYS A 198 -16.30 9.39 15.30
N ARG A 199 -16.21 10.17 16.39
CA ARG A 199 -15.07 10.11 17.32
C ARG A 199 -14.92 8.76 17.99
N GLN A 200 -16.02 8.16 18.42
CA GLN A 200 -16.02 6.83 19.03
C GLN A 200 -15.49 5.77 18.06
N ALA A 201 -15.97 5.78 16.81
CA ALA A 201 -15.55 4.83 15.80
C ALA A 201 -14.04 4.93 15.51
N VAL A 202 -13.49 6.16 15.37
CA VAL A 202 -12.05 6.38 15.20
C VAL A 202 -11.25 5.78 16.35
N ARG A 203 -11.67 6.03 17.61
CA ARG A 203 -10.99 5.47 18.80
C ARG A 203 -11.02 3.95 18.82
N GLU A 204 -12.15 3.34 18.45
CA GLU A 204 -12.30 1.89 18.40
C GLU A 204 -11.40 1.27 17.33
N MET A 205 -11.37 1.84 16.11
CA MET A 205 -10.52 1.35 15.03
C MET A 205 -9.04 1.41 15.41
N ILE A 206 -8.58 2.53 15.95
CA ILE A 206 -7.19 2.70 16.42
C ILE A 206 -6.89 1.74 17.58
N GLY A 207 -7.83 1.59 18.54
CA GLY A 207 -7.71 0.65 19.65
C GLY A 207 -7.56 -0.81 19.22
N HIS A 208 -8.07 -1.17 18.06
CA HIS A 208 -7.92 -2.50 17.46
C HIS A 208 -6.71 -2.62 16.53
N GLY A 209 -5.95 -1.56 16.29
CA GLY A 209 -4.68 -1.61 15.54
C GLY A 209 -4.75 -1.07 14.12
N ALA A 210 -5.72 -0.21 13.80
CA ALA A 210 -5.72 0.54 12.56
C ALA A 210 -4.51 1.49 12.49
N ASP A 211 -3.79 1.47 11.38
CA ASP A 211 -2.71 2.41 11.07
C ASP A 211 -3.24 3.66 10.36
N TRP A 212 -4.41 3.54 9.75
CA TRP A 212 -5.12 4.58 9.00
C TRP A 212 -6.61 4.59 9.34
N ILE A 213 -7.26 5.74 9.14
CA ILE A 213 -8.72 5.83 9.07
C ILE A 213 -9.12 5.99 7.60
N LYS A 214 -10.06 5.19 7.12
CA LYS A 214 -10.65 5.34 5.78
C LYS A 214 -12.08 5.85 5.89
N VAL A 215 -12.41 6.87 5.10
CA VAL A 215 -13.75 7.43 5.01
C VAL A 215 -14.25 7.46 3.57
N TYR A 216 -15.56 7.25 3.37
CA TYR A 216 -16.25 7.48 2.11
C TYR A 216 -16.89 8.87 2.14
N CYS A 217 -16.27 9.85 1.49
CA CYS A 217 -16.74 11.24 1.53
C CYS A 217 -17.91 11.53 0.60
N ASP A 218 -18.15 10.68 -0.40
CA ASP A 218 -19.19 10.90 -1.39
C ASP A 218 -19.79 9.61 -1.99
N ARG A 219 -20.85 9.80 -2.76
CA ARG A 219 -21.58 8.79 -3.55
C ARG A 219 -22.38 9.43 -4.66
N SER A 220 -23.05 8.61 -5.48
CA SER A 220 -24.02 9.07 -6.50
C SER A 220 -23.41 10.09 -7.45
N TYR A 221 -22.39 9.65 -8.18
CA TYR A 221 -21.62 10.46 -9.12
C TYR A 221 -22.45 10.83 -10.35
N TYR A 222 -22.25 12.04 -10.86
CA TYR A 222 -22.93 12.55 -12.05
C TYR A 222 -22.08 13.63 -12.73
N ILE A 223 -22.37 13.86 -14.02
CA ILE A 223 -21.78 15.00 -14.73
C ILE A 223 -22.61 16.24 -14.44
N ASP A 224 -21.97 17.28 -13.95
CA ASP A 224 -22.59 18.56 -13.63
C ASP A 224 -22.87 19.41 -14.88
N THR A 225 -23.59 20.51 -14.73
CA THR A 225 -23.96 21.40 -15.84
C THR A 225 -22.78 22.06 -16.54
N ASP A 226 -21.64 22.17 -15.86
CA ASP A 226 -20.38 22.66 -16.43
C ASP A 226 -19.51 21.55 -17.04
N GLY A 227 -20.02 20.32 -17.06
CA GLY A 227 -19.35 19.15 -17.63
C GLY A 227 -18.38 18.44 -16.66
N GLY A 228 -18.21 18.88 -15.43
CA GLY A 228 -17.34 18.24 -14.46
C GLY A 228 -18.02 17.11 -13.68
N ILE A 229 -17.23 16.19 -13.10
CA ILE A 229 -17.75 15.15 -12.22
C ILE A 229 -18.09 15.76 -10.85
N SER A 230 -19.32 15.59 -10.43
CA SER A 230 -19.83 15.98 -9.12
C SER A 230 -20.42 14.76 -8.38
N SER A 231 -20.73 14.93 -7.10
CA SER A 231 -21.22 13.85 -6.25
C SER A 231 -22.12 14.36 -5.14
N LYS A 232 -22.84 13.44 -4.48
CA LYS A 232 -23.54 13.75 -3.23
C LYS A 232 -22.60 13.48 -2.06
N PRO A 233 -22.32 14.49 -1.20
CA PRO A 233 -21.54 14.28 0.00
C PRO A 233 -22.19 13.25 0.93
N ASN A 234 -21.38 12.46 1.62
CA ASN A 234 -21.84 11.52 2.64
C ASN A 234 -21.91 12.22 4.00
N PHE A 235 -20.77 12.58 4.56
CA PHE A 235 -20.68 13.22 5.86
C PHE A 235 -20.93 14.72 5.77
N THR A 236 -21.44 15.32 6.84
CA THR A 236 -21.35 16.74 7.06
C THR A 236 -19.89 17.14 7.31
N LEU A 237 -19.56 18.41 7.14
CA LEU A 237 -18.22 18.90 7.43
C LEU A 237 -17.86 18.74 8.92
N ASP A 238 -18.84 18.91 9.83
CA ASP A 238 -18.63 18.73 11.27
C ASP A 238 -18.26 17.27 11.62
N GLU A 239 -18.89 16.30 10.97
CA GLU A 239 -18.56 14.87 11.14
C GLU A 239 -17.17 14.55 10.58
N LEU A 240 -16.83 15.05 9.37
CA LEU A 240 -15.48 14.86 8.80
C LEU A 240 -14.41 15.52 9.67
N ASN A 241 -14.65 16.74 10.14
CA ASN A 241 -13.74 17.42 11.06
C ASN A 241 -13.54 16.62 12.36
N ALA A 242 -14.59 15.99 12.88
CA ALA A 242 -14.51 15.18 14.09
C ALA A 242 -13.68 13.91 13.85
N ILE A 243 -13.83 13.27 12.69
CA ILE A 243 -13.04 12.10 12.28
C ILE A 243 -11.56 12.48 12.17
N VAL A 244 -11.26 13.53 11.41
CA VAL A 244 -9.88 13.97 11.14
C VAL A 244 -9.20 14.46 12.42
N ASP A 245 -9.85 15.30 13.22
CA ASP A 245 -9.33 15.78 14.49
C ASP A 245 -9.01 14.62 15.45
N GLU A 246 -9.93 13.66 15.60
CA GLU A 246 -9.73 12.53 16.50
C GLU A 246 -8.60 11.61 16.03
N ALA A 247 -8.49 11.35 14.72
CA ALA A 247 -7.41 10.55 14.14
C ALA A 247 -6.05 11.25 14.31
N HIS A 248 -5.96 12.53 13.94
CA HIS A 248 -4.73 13.30 14.02
C HIS A 248 -4.23 13.48 15.46
N ARG A 249 -5.13 13.66 16.43
CA ARG A 249 -4.77 13.71 17.85
C ARG A 249 -4.08 12.45 18.34
N GLN A 250 -4.35 11.31 17.70
CA GLN A 250 -3.73 10.03 18.01
C GLN A 250 -2.58 9.67 17.06
N GLY A 251 -2.15 10.61 16.19
CA GLY A 251 -1.05 10.42 15.25
C GLY A 251 -1.40 9.52 14.07
N VAL A 252 -2.70 9.32 13.79
CA VAL A 252 -3.19 8.47 12.70
C VAL A 252 -3.69 9.34 11.55
N LYS A 253 -3.33 8.97 10.31
CA LYS A 253 -3.73 9.66 9.08
C LYS A 253 -5.11 9.22 8.59
N VAL A 254 -5.74 10.07 7.79
CA VAL A 254 -7.06 9.81 7.18
C VAL A 254 -6.95 9.75 5.67
N ALA A 255 -7.46 8.67 5.07
CA ALA A 255 -7.60 8.45 3.65
C ALA A 255 -9.07 8.60 3.24
N ALA A 256 -9.36 9.44 2.24
CA ALA A 256 -10.71 9.76 1.82
C ALA A 256 -11.01 9.25 0.41
N HIS A 257 -11.94 8.27 0.30
CA HIS A 257 -12.60 8.02 -0.98
C HIS A 257 -13.40 9.27 -1.36
N ALA A 258 -13.03 9.90 -2.45
CA ALA A 258 -13.70 11.11 -2.95
C ALA A 258 -13.52 11.19 -4.47
N ILE A 259 -14.59 10.92 -5.20
CA ILE A 259 -14.58 10.89 -6.67
C ILE A 259 -15.04 12.23 -7.25
N GLY A 260 -16.18 12.75 -6.81
CA GLY A 260 -16.73 14.00 -7.33
C GLY A 260 -16.20 15.24 -6.60
N ARG A 261 -16.31 16.40 -7.26
CA ARG A 261 -15.86 17.70 -6.71
C ARG A 261 -16.30 17.96 -5.29
N ASN A 262 -17.57 17.66 -4.97
CA ASN A 262 -18.13 17.93 -3.65
C ASN A 262 -17.50 17.06 -2.56
N GLY A 263 -17.25 15.77 -2.85
CA GLY A 263 -16.56 14.87 -1.97
C GLY A 263 -15.11 15.28 -1.73
N ILE A 264 -14.38 15.59 -2.82
CA ILE A 264 -12.99 16.05 -2.76
C ILE A 264 -12.89 17.34 -1.93
N LYS A 265 -13.78 18.32 -2.21
CA LYS A 265 -13.80 19.58 -1.48
C LYS A 265 -14.00 19.36 0.02
N ASN A 266 -15.01 18.59 0.41
CA ASN A 266 -15.31 18.34 1.82
C ASN A 266 -14.14 17.57 2.51
N ALA A 267 -13.56 16.61 1.83
CA ALA A 267 -12.40 15.88 2.35
C ALA A 267 -11.19 16.82 2.59
N LEU A 268 -10.89 17.68 1.61
CA LEU A 268 -9.82 18.68 1.73
C LEU A 268 -10.15 19.72 2.80
N ASP A 269 -11.39 20.21 2.87
CA ASP A 269 -11.80 21.17 3.90
C ASP A 269 -11.65 20.61 5.32
N ALA A 270 -11.88 19.31 5.50
CA ALA A 270 -11.66 18.62 6.77
C ALA A 270 -10.19 18.32 7.07
N GLY A 271 -9.27 18.43 6.10
CA GLY A 271 -7.85 18.23 6.29
C GLY A 271 -7.38 16.78 6.22
N VAL A 272 -8.00 15.94 5.38
CA VAL A 272 -7.54 14.57 5.15
C VAL A 272 -6.11 14.52 4.57
N ASN A 273 -5.43 13.39 4.76
CA ASN A 273 -4.04 13.25 4.33
C ASN A 273 -3.90 12.74 2.89
N SER A 274 -4.87 11.96 2.41
CA SER A 274 -4.89 11.52 1.02
C SER A 274 -6.31 11.49 0.43
N ILE A 275 -6.38 11.81 -0.85
CA ILE A 275 -7.58 11.64 -1.68
C ILE A 275 -7.36 10.37 -2.51
N GLU A 276 -8.32 9.48 -2.44
CA GLU A 276 -8.37 8.24 -3.20
C GLU A 276 -9.33 8.44 -4.38
N HIS A 277 -8.95 7.97 -5.57
CA HIS A 277 -9.63 8.16 -6.86
C HIS A 277 -9.49 9.60 -7.39
N GLY A 278 -10.32 10.53 -6.98
CA GLY A 278 -10.13 11.96 -7.28
C GLY A 278 -10.50 12.36 -8.73
N ASP A 279 -11.41 11.66 -9.37
CA ASP A 279 -11.77 11.85 -10.79
C ASP A 279 -12.27 13.27 -11.09
N GLY A 280 -12.90 13.90 -10.10
CA GLY A 280 -13.43 15.26 -10.18
C GLY A 280 -12.45 16.38 -9.81
N PHE A 281 -11.16 16.12 -9.71
CA PHE A 281 -10.19 17.18 -9.47
C PHE A 281 -10.22 18.23 -10.58
N ASP A 282 -10.39 19.47 -10.20
CA ASP A 282 -10.22 20.65 -11.05
C ASP A 282 -9.06 21.52 -10.57
N ASP A 283 -8.77 22.61 -11.28
CA ASP A 283 -7.62 23.47 -10.98
C ASP A 283 -7.71 24.09 -9.58
N GLN A 284 -8.93 24.38 -9.06
CA GLN A 284 -9.13 24.93 -7.73
C GLN A 284 -8.82 23.89 -6.65
N LEU A 285 -9.34 22.68 -6.78
CA LEU A 285 -9.13 21.58 -5.84
C LEU A 285 -7.69 21.08 -5.85
N ILE A 286 -7.05 21.03 -7.04
CA ILE A 286 -5.61 20.77 -7.16
C ILE A 286 -4.81 21.83 -6.39
N GLY A 287 -5.14 23.11 -6.56
CA GLY A 287 -4.49 24.19 -5.81
C GLY A 287 -4.68 24.08 -4.31
N GLN A 288 -5.85 23.66 -3.85
CA GLN A 288 -6.14 23.41 -2.43
C GLN A 288 -5.34 22.22 -1.90
N ALA A 289 -5.32 21.10 -2.61
CA ALA A 289 -4.57 19.90 -2.23
C ALA A 289 -3.06 20.17 -2.13
N LEU A 290 -2.50 20.92 -3.08
CA LEU A 290 -1.09 21.36 -3.06
C LEU A 290 -0.77 22.20 -1.82
N LYS A 291 -1.63 23.18 -1.50
CA LYS A 291 -1.45 24.07 -0.34
C LYS A 291 -1.48 23.29 0.98
N GLN A 292 -2.28 22.25 1.06
CA GLN A 292 -2.41 21.40 2.25
C GLN A 292 -1.35 20.28 2.30
N GLY A 293 -0.65 20.02 1.20
CA GLY A 293 0.29 18.90 1.09
C GLY A 293 -0.40 17.54 1.05
N ALA A 294 -1.69 17.50 0.68
CA ALA A 294 -2.44 16.26 0.55
C ALA A 294 -1.89 15.40 -0.59
N TYR A 295 -1.87 14.09 -0.37
CA TYR A 295 -1.49 13.12 -1.40
C TYR A 295 -2.68 12.71 -2.25
N TRP A 296 -2.42 12.20 -3.43
CA TRP A 296 -3.42 11.64 -4.33
C TRP A 296 -3.04 10.23 -4.77
N CYS A 297 -3.97 9.26 -4.61
CA CYS A 297 -3.89 7.90 -5.13
C CYS A 297 -4.96 7.73 -6.21
N PRO A 298 -4.64 7.86 -7.50
CA PRO A 298 -5.63 7.99 -8.58
C PRO A 298 -6.34 6.69 -8.95
N THR A 299 -5.77 5.52 -8.69
CA THR A 299 -6.36 4.19 -8.95
C THR A 299 -6.95 4.01 -10.36
N MET A 300 -6.18 4.42 -11.36
CA MET A 300 -6.65 4.43 -12.76
C MET A 300 -6.92 3.02 -13.29
N LEU A 301 -6.14 2.03 -12.84
CA LEU A 301 -6.26 0.64 -13.28
C LEU A 301 -7.64 0.06 -12.98
N VAL A 302 -8.15 0.22 -11.74
CA VAL A 302 -9.49 -0.26 -11.38
C VAL A 302 -10.56 0.50 -12.15
N THR A 303 -10.39 1.81 -12.33
CA THR A 303 -11.35 2.62 -13.08
C THR A 303 -11.46 2.15 -14.53
N GLU A 304 -10.36 1.85 -15.22
CA GLU A 304 -10.37 1.25 -16.57
C GLU A 304 -11.03 -0.13 -16.57
N TYR A 305 -10.69 -0.97 -15.59
CA TYR A 305 -11.23 -2.33 -15.48
C TYR A 305 -12.75 -2.34 -15.35
N VAL A 306 -13.29 -1.51 -14.47
CA VAL A 306 -14.74 -1.43 -14.20
C VAL A 306 -15.49 -0.69 -15.30
N ALA A 307 -14.94 0.39 -15.83
CA ALA A 307 -15.61 1.24 -16.82
C ALA A 307 -15.87 0.52 -18.15
N GLY A 308 -14.96 -0.32 -18.61
CA GLY A 308 -15.09 -1.00 -19.90
C GLY A 308 -16.37 -1.83 -20.03
N PRO A 309 -16.61 -2.83 -19.14
CA PRO A 309 -17.83 -3.62 -19.15
C PRO A 309 -19.11 -2.80 -18.92
N ARG A 310 -19.10 -1.85 -17.98
CA ARG A 310 -20.27 -1.01 -17.68
C ARG A 310 -20.65 -0.08 -18.83
N THR A 311 -19.66 0.46 -19.56
CA THR A 311 -19.90 1.23 -20.79
C THR A 311 -20.52 0.34 -21.87
N ARG A 312 -20.00 -0.87 -22.08
CA ARG A 312 -20.58 -1.82 -23.04
C ARG A 312 -22.01 -2.23 -22.68
N ALA A 313 -22.35 -2.25 -21.39
CA ALA A 313 -23.72 -2.45 -20.91
C ALA A 313 -24.64 -1.24 -21.11
N GLY A 314 -24.15 -0.15 -21.73
CA GLY A 314 -24.93 1.04 -22.10
C GLY A 314 -24.84 2.20 -21.12
N ASN A 315 -24.03 2.10 -20.06
CA ASN A 315 -23.83 3.20 -19.11
C ASN A 315 -22.66 4.09 -19.54
N LYS A 316 -22.98 5.13 -20.34
CA LYS A 316 -21.99 6.07 -20.88
C LYS A 316 -21.25 6.87 -19.78
N PHE A 317 -21.83 7.06 -18.60
CA PHE A 317 -21.21 7.77 -17.49
C PHE A 317 -19.80 7.25 -17.19
N TRP A 318 -19.59 5.93 -17.29
CA TRP A 318 -18.28 5.32 -16.97
C TRP A 318 -17.18 5.68 -17.97
N SER A 319 -17.50 5.83 -19.25
CA SER A 319 -16.51 6.31 -20.25
C SER A 319 -16.16 7.77 -20.04
N ASP A 320 -17.15 8.59 -19.66
CA ASP A 320 -16.95 10.00 -19.38
C ASP A 320 -16.09 10.15 -18.10
N MET A 321 -16.35 9.35 -17.06
CA MET A 321 -15.55 9.31 -15.82
C MET A 321 -14.08 8.99 -16.06
N VAL A 322 -13.75 7.97 -16.87
CA VAL A 322 -12.36 7.66 -17.26
C VAL A 322 -11.69 8.85 -17.92
N SER A 323 -12.40 9.52 -18.84
CA SER A 323 -11.86 10.69 -19.55
C SER A 323 -11.57 11.85 -18.61
N HIS A 324 -12.44 12.08 -17.63
CA HIS A 324 -12.23 13.11 -16.59
C HIS A 324 -11.04 12.78 -15.70
N LEU A 325 -10.93 11.52 -15.22
CA LEU A 325 -9.81 11.07 -14.41
C LEU A 325 -8.47 11.33 -15.11
N TYR A 326 -8.35 10.97 -16.41
CA TYR A 326 -7.12 11.22 -17.16
C TYR A 326 -6.81 12.70 -17.33
N ALA A 327 -7.83 13.53 -17.57
CA ALA A 327 -7.65 14.98 -17.69
C ALA A 327 -7.21 15.58 -16.32
N ALA A 328 -7.86 15.18 -15.23
CA ALA A 328 -7.49 15.58 -13.88
C ALA A 328 -6.06 15.12 -13.53
N PHE A 329 -5.72 13.86 -13.84
CA PHE A 329 -4.39 13.31 -13.61
C PHE A 329 -3.30 14.10 -14.32
N SER A 330 -3.46 14.35 -15.63
CA SER A 330 -2.51 15.16 -16.39
C SER A 330 -2.32 16.57 -15.82
N LYS A 331 -3.39 17.21 -15.30
CA LYS A 331 -3.33 18.51 -14.63
C LYS A 331 -2.58 18.41 -13.30
N GLY A 332 -2.90 17.42 -12.47
CA GLY A 332 -2.25 17.18 -11.19
C GLY A 332 -0.74 16.91 -11.33
N VAL A 333 -0.34 16.11 -12.33
CA VAL A 333 1.08 15.87 -12.65
C VAL A 333 1.78 17.17 -13.03
N LYS A 334 1.19 17.97 -13.94
CA LYS A 334 1.75 19.28 -14.34
C LYS A 334 1.85 20.28 -13.20
N ALA A 335 0.90 20.23 -12.28
CA ALA A 335 0.88 21.09 -11.10
C ALA A 335 1.85 20.63 -10.00
N GLY A 336 2.42 19.43 -10.11
CA GLY A 336 3.37 18.88 -9.13
C GLY A 336 2.70 18.31 -7.88
N MET A 337 1.48 17.77 -7.99
CA MET A 337 0.84 17.06 -6.88
C MET A 337 1.68 15.86 -6.41
N LYS A 338 1.62 15.57 -5.11
CA LYS A 338 2.18 14.34 -4.54
C LYS A 338 1.29 13.15 -4.90
N ILE A 339 1.65 12.43 -5.95
CA ILE A 339 0.88 11.27 -6.41
C ILE A 339 1.58 9.99 -5.98
N ALA A 340 0.89 9.17 -5.19
CA ALA A 340 1.32 7.84 -4.80
C ALA A 340 0.59 6.80 -5.65
N LEU A 341 1.30 5.77 -6.12
CA LEU A 341 0.67 4.64 -6.79
C LEU A 341 -0.30 3.96 -5.82
N GLY A 342 -1.51 3.78 -6.27
CA GLY A 342 -2.56 3.00 -5.64
C GLY A 342 -3.40 2.39 -6.74
N THR A 343 -3.69 1.08 -6.66
CA THR A 343 -4.34 0.34 -7.75
C THR A 343 -5.79 0.02 -7.51
N ASP A 344 -6.23 0.09 -6.23
CA ASP A 344 -7.51 -0.43 -5.76
C ASP A 344 -7.68 -1.93 -6.08
N ALA A 345 -6.56 -2.69 -5.99
CA ALA A 345 -6.60 -4.14 -6.13
C ALA A 345 -7.50 -4.76 -5.06
N GLY A 346 -8.40 -5.62 -5.47
CA GLY A 346 -9.56 -6.05 -4.71
C GLY A 346 -10.86 -5.49 -5.31
N GLY A 347 -10.86 -4.30 -5.90
CA GLY A 347 -11.90 -3.83 -6.82
C GLY A 347 -11.87 -4.56 -8.16
N TYR A 348 -10.76 -5.22 -8.47
CA TYR A 348 -10.61 -6.24 -9.51
C TYR A 348 -10.00 -7.52 -8.92
N PRO A 349 -10.12 -8.69 -9.59
CA PRO A 349 -9.60 -9.94 -9.05
C PRO A 349 -8.07 -9.95 -8.94
N TRP A 350 -7.55 -10.22 -7.76
CA TRP A 350 -6.11 -10.24 -7.46
C TRP A 350 -5.28 -11.14 -8.38
N MET A 351 -5.88 -12.22 -8.91
CA MET A 351 -5.15 -13.21 -9.70
C MET A 351 -5.14 -12.90 -11.20
N THR A 352 -5.88 -11.91 -11.67
CA THR A 352 -6.07 -11.63 -13.10
C THR A 352 -5.33 -10.40 -13.59
N MET A 353 -5.02 -9.46 -12.70
CA MET A 353 -4.34 -8.21 -13.04
C MET A 353 -2.97 -8.13 -12.35
N ASN A 354 -2.10 -7.28 -12.86
CA ASN A 354 -0.83 -6.95 -12.25
C ASN A 354 -0.86 -5.49 -11.80
N ASN A 355 -0.66 -5.25 -10.50
CA ASN A 355 -0.68 -3.91 -9.93
C ASN A 355 0.32 -2.96 -10.60
N ALA A 356 1.43 -3.48 -11.14
CA ALA A 356 2.41 -2.66 -11.85
C ALA A 356 1.89 -2.04 -13.17
N GLN A 357 0.76 -2.51 -13.70
CA GLN A 357 0.10 -1.89 -14.87
C GLN A 357 -0.33 -0.44 -14.61
N GLU A 358 -0.57 -0.08 -13.34
CA GLU A 358 -0.83 1.31 -12.96
C GLU A 358 0.30 2.25 -13.39
N LEU A 359 1.58 1.80 -13.32
CA LEU A 359 2.74 2.58 -13.76
C LEU A 359 2.67 2.93 -15.25
N SER A 360 2.31 1.95 -16.09
CA SER A 360 2.16 2.14 -17.54
C SER A 360 1.04 3.15 -17.84
N ILE A 361 -0.06 3.08 -17.10
CA ILE A 361 -1.18 4.04 -17.23
C ILE A 361 -0.75 5.44 -16.78
N MET A 362 -0.03 5.58 -15.67
CA MET A 362 0.50 6.86 -15.20
C MET A 362 1.41 7.53 -16.23
N VAL A 363 2.32 6.76 -16.86
CA VAL A 363 3.20 7.29 -17.90
C VAL A 363 2.41 7.69 -19.15
N LYS A 364 1.49 6.86 -19.60
CA LYS A 364 0.61 7.15 -20.74
C LYS A 364 -0.17 8.45 -20.58
N HIS A 365 -0.51 8.83 -19.35
CA HIS A 365 -1.32 10.00 -19.04
C HIS A 365 -0.54 11.19 -18.46
N GLY A 366 0.79 11.20 -18.58
CA GLY A 366 1.58 12.44 -18.43
C GLY A 366 2.71 12.43 -17.42
N MET A 367 2.91 11.34 -16.66
CA MET A 367 4.14 11.18 -15.88
C MET A 367 5.32 10.78 -16.76
N SER A 368 6.53 11.21 -16.40
CA SER A 368 7.74 10.54 -16.87
C SER A 368 7.90 9.20 -16.16
N SER A 369 8.69 8.27 -16.74
CA SER A 369 9.00 6.99 -16.06
C SER A 369 9.60 7.21 -14.68
N TRP A 370 10.47 8.23 -14.50
CA TRP A 370 11.01 8.62 -13.20
C TRP A 370 9.93 8.98 -12.18
N GLN A 371 8.94 9.77 -12.60
CA GLN A 371 7.82 10.14 -11.72
C GLN A 371 6.98 8.92 -11.35
N ALA A 372 6.71 8.04 -12.31
CA ALA A 372 5.94 6.82 -12.06
C ALA A 372 6.69 5.85 -11.11
N ILE A 373 8.00 5.61 -11.32
CA ILE A 373 8.82 4.79 -10.42
C ILE A 373 8.83 5.39 -9.01
N ARG A 374 8.98 6.71 -8.89
CA ARG A 374 8.92 7.38 -7.57
C ARG A 374 7.53 7.30 -6.95
N ALA A 375 6.47 7.35 -7.76
CA ALA A 375 5.09 7.17 -7.30
C ALA A 375 4.81 5.74 -6.77
N ALA A 376 5.60 4.75 -7.18
CA ALA A 376 5.51 3.38 -6.72
C ALA A 376 6.56 2.99 -5.66
N THR A 377 7.40 3.93 -5.20
CA THR A 377 8.49 3.65 -4.25
C THR A 377 8.61 4.73 -3.19
N PHE A 378 9.23 5.85 -3.53
CA PHE A 378 9.57 6.93 -2.59
C PHE A 378 8.35 7.68 -2.06
N VAL A 379 7.44 8.11 -2.97
CA VAL A 379 6.27 8.93 -2.59
C VAL A 379 5.30 8.18 -1.67
N PRO A 380 4.90 6.91 -1.93
CA PRO A 380 4.05 6.18 -0.99
C PRO A 380 4.78 5.85 0.33
N ALA A 381 6.10 5.70 0.34
CA ALA A 381 6.84 5.57 1.59
C ALA A 381 6.73 6.84 2.45
N GLU A 382 6.80 8.05 1.84
CA GLU A 382 6.53 9.32 2.54
C GLU A 382 5.07 9.41 3.02
N LEU A 383 4.10 9.05 2.18
CA LEU A 383 2.68 9.02 2.56
C LEU A 383 2.43 8.16 3.79
N MET A 384 3.10 7.01 3.87
CA MET A 384 2.96 6.02 4.94
C MET A 384 3.86 6.27 6.16
N ASP A 385 4.63 7.36 6.19
CA ASP A 385 5.67 7.65 7.22
C ASP A 385 6.71 6.52 7.35
N TRP A 386 7.03 5.88 6.24
CA TRP A 386 8.02 4.81 6.15
C TRP A 386 9.27 5.18 5.34
N GLN A 387 9.44 6.46 4.97
CA GLN A 387 10.58 6.94 4.18
C GLN A 387 11.94 6.65 4.82
N ASP A 388 12.00 6.46 6.14
CA ASP A 388 13.22 6.08 6.87
C ASP A 388 13.43 4.55 6.92
N LYS A 389 12.47 3.77 6.39
CA LYS A 389 12.49 2.31 6.44
C LYS A 389 12.60 1.68 5.06
N VAL A 390 11.83 2.17 4.09
CA VAL A 390 11.69 1.61 2.73
C VAL A 390 11.57 2.72 1.68
N GLY A 391 11.29 2.36 0.43
CA GLY A 391 11.02 3.29 -0.67
C GLY A 391 12.26 3.83 -1.39
N SER A 392 13.45 3.57 -0.89
CA SER A 392 14.72 3.81 -1.58
C SER A 392 15.78 2.83 -1.08
N ILE A 393 16.82 2.60 -1.88
CA ILE A 393 17.98 1.78 -1.51
C ILE A 393 19.01 2.73 -0.88
N GLU A 394 19.07 2.74 0.46
CA GLU A 394 19.96 3.59 1.24
C GLU A 394 20.42 2.87 2.51
N ALA A 395 21.62 3.16 2.98
CA ALA A 395 22.18 2.56 4.20
C ALA A 395 21.26 2.83 5.41
N GLY A 396 21.02 1.81 6.20
CA GLY A 396 20.15 1.81 7.37
C GLY A 396 18.69 1.42 7.09
N LYS A 397 18.22 1.46 5.84
CA LYS A 397 16.88 1.02 5.44
C LYS A 397 16.80 -0.49 5.35
N LEU A 398 15.58 -1.01 5.34
CA LEU A 398 15.31 -2.43 5.14
C LEU A 398 15.69 -2.84 3.72
N ALA A 399 16.22 -4.04 3.59
CA ALA A 399 16.59 -4.61 2.30
C ALA A 399 15.33 -5.17 1.60
N ASP A 400 14.47 -4.25 1.14
CA ASP A 400 13.33 -4.48 0.28
C ASP A 400 13.75 -4.07 -1.15
N ILE A 401 14.08 -5.05 -1.97
CA ILE A 401 14.78 -4.86 -3.26
C ILE A 401 14.12 -5.72 -4.33
N VAL A 402 13.94 -5.16 -5.51
CA VAL A 402 13.48 -5.91 -6.68
C VAL A 402 14.44 -5.72 -7.86
N ALA A 403 14.42 -6.64 -8.82
CA ALA A 403 15.18 -6.49 -10.05
C ALA A 403 14.38 -6.95 -11.27
N VAL A 404 14.71 -6.31 -12.41
CA VAL A 404 14.13 -6.58 -13.73
C VAL A 404 15.22 -6.71 -14.78
N ASP A 405 14.87 -7.33 -15.90
CA ASP A 405 15.67 -7.31 -17.11
C ASP A 405 15.32 -6.07 -17.94
N GLY A 406 16.32 -5.26 -18.28
CA GLY A 406 16.16 -4.01 -19.04
C GLY A 406 16.18 -2.75 -18.19
N ASP A 407 15.82 -1.61 -18.80
CA ASP A 407 15.82 -0.27 -18.18
C ASP A 407 14.38 0.24 -17.95
N PRO A 408 13.90 0.28 -16.70
CA PRO A 408 12.53 0.73 -16.38
C PRO A 408 12.33 2.25 -16.59
N VAL A 409 13.39 3.00 -16.80
CA VAL A 409 13.30 4.44 -17.12
C VAL A 409 13.02 4.64 -18.61
N ASP A 410 13.51 3.76 -19.46
CA ASP A 410 13.20 3.74 -20.89
C ASP A 410 11.81 3.15 -21.14
N ASP A 411 11.51 2.00 -20.52
CA ASP A 411 10.22 1.33 -20.61
C ASP A 411 9.73 0.88 -19.23
N VAL A 412 8.78 1.62 -18.66
CA VAL A 412 8.25 1.32 -17.33
C VAL A 412 7.46 0.02 -17.27
N SER A 413 6.96 -0.48 -18.41
CA SER A 413 6.14 -1.70 -18.48
C SER A 413 6.92 -2.96 -18.09
N ILE A 414 8.26 -2.94 -18.15
CA ILE A 414 9.07 -4.07 -17.70
C ILE A 414 8.91 -4.36 -16.20
N LEU A 415 8.45 -3.38 -15.41
CA LEU A 415 8.10 -3.57 -13.99
C LEU A 415 6.90 -4.50 -13.78
N GLU A 416 6.15 -4.83 -14.82
CA GLU A 416 5.14 -5.88 -14.79
C GLU A 416 5.76 -7.30 -14.72
N HIS A 417 7.08 -7.42 -14.94
CA HIS A 417 7.84 -8.66 -15.04
C HIS A 417 9.04 -8.71 -14.08
N ILE A 418 8.79 -8.42 -12.79
CA ILE A 418 9.81 -8.49 -11.75
C ILE A 418 10.34 -9.92 -11.64
N GLY A 419 11.64 -10.12 -11.88
CA GLY A 419 12.30 -11.44 -11.83
C GLY A 419 12.99 -11.75 -10.51
N PHE A 420 13.32 -10.74 -9.71
CA PHE A 420 13.91 -10.91 -8.37
C PHE A 420 13.14 -10.07 -7.35
N VAL A 421 12.85 -10.66 -6.19
CA VAL A 421 12.20 -10.00 -5.05
C VAL A 421 12.92 -10.38 -3.76
N MET A 422 13.36 -9.38 -3.03
CA MET A 422 13.87 -9.48 -1.67
C MET A 422 13.02 -8.62 -0.74
N LYS A 423 12.63 -9.16 0.42
CA LYS A 423 11.94 -8.43 1.47
C LYS A 423 12.62 -8.71 2.82
N ASP A 424 12.87 -7.67 3.60
CA ASP A 424 13.59 -7.78 4.88
C ASP A 424 14.89 -8.59 4.77
N GLY A 425 15.63 -8.44 3.64
CA GLY A 425 16.87 -9.18 3.35
C GLY A 425 16.68 -10.67 3.02
N GLY A 426 15.44 -11.18 3.04
CA GLY A 426 15.08 -12.54 2.61
C GLY A 426 14.74 -12.59 1.13
N ILE A 427 15.31 -13.54 0.38
CA ILE A 427 14.96 -13.76 -1.02
C ILE A 427 13.58 -14.42 -1.07
N ILE A 428 12.64 -13.80 -1.74
CA ILE A 428 11.26 -14.28 -1.93
C ILE A 428 11.09 -14.94 -3.30
N LYS A 429 11.72 -14.34 -4.32
CA LYS A 429 11.71 -14.80 -5.70
C LYS A 429 13.08 -14.57 -6.31
N ASP A 430 13.59 -15.54 -7.05
CA ASP A 430 14.82 -15.42 -7.83
C ASP A 430 14.71 -16.23 -9.12
N GLU A 431 14.45 -15.55 -10.22
CA GLU A 431 14.40 -16.09 -11.57
C GLU A 431 15.55 -15.53 -12.43
N LEU A 432 16.43 -14.69 -11.86
CA LEU A 432 17.45 -13.92 -12.59
C LEU A 432 18.88 -14.38 -12.29
N SER A 433 19.19 -14.77 -11.05
CA SER A 433 20.55 -15.07 -10.62
C SER A 433 21.01 -16.51 -10.91
N GLN A 434 20.37 -17.23 -11.87
CA GLN A 434 20.69 -18.61 -12.23
C GLN A 434 21.89 -18.72 -13.18
#